data_6fb49ccf508c7e910fe5e677ce3a4012
#
_entry.id   6fb49ccf508c7e910fe5e677ce3a4012
#
_cell.length_a   1.000
_cell.length_b   1.000
_cell.length_c   1.000
_cell.angle_alpha   90.00
_cell.angle_beta   90.00
_cell.angle_gamma   90.00
#
_symmetry.space_group_name_H-M   'P 1'
#
loop_
_entity.id
_entity.type
_entity.pdbx_description
1 polymer ?
#
loop_
_entity_poly.entity_id
_entity_poly.type
_entity_poly.pdbx_seq_one_letter_code
_entity_poly.pdbx_strand_id
1 'polypeptide(L)'
;MRRFGVLSVILLAGCLYSLSGGGGLPRHIKTVAVIPFENETANPEVPGELHLELRKALESRLGVREAPETRASAVVTGTIKRYEADVPVGFSADPARATTARRRVQLVVDVKIVDQTTGRTLFERAAITAEGEYAERSEPAGRKQAIERIVSDIIEGAQSQW
;
A
#
# COMPACT_ATOMS: atom_id res chain seq x y z
N MET A 1 21.37 -29.04 -47.16
CA MET A 1 21.61 -28.60 -45.76
C MET A 1 21.49 -27.09 -45.51
N ARG A 2 20.85 -26.29 -46.37
CA ARG A 2 20.70 -24.80 -46.19
C ARG A 2 19.30 -24.34 -45.76
N ARG A 3 18.35 -25.25 -45.58
CA ARG A 3 16.94 -24.91 -45.22
C ARG A 3 16.59 -25.08 -43.77
N PHE A 4 17.46 -25.67 -42.96
CA PHE A 4 17.24 -25.84 -41.50
C PHE A 4 17.69 -24.65 -40.66
N GLY A 5 18.53 -23.74 -41.18
CA GLY A 5 19.06 -22.60 -40.45
C GLY A 5 18.05 -21.43 -40.29
N VAL A 6 17.07 -21.31 -41.20
CA VAL A 6 16.12 -20.21 -41.21
C VAL A 6 14.99 -20.43 -40.19
N LEU A 7 14.64 -21.68 -39.93
CA LEU A 7 13.59 -22.03 -38.97
C LEU A 7 14.00 -21.78 -37.52
N SER A 8 15.30 -21.86 -37.21
CA SER A 8 15.86 -21.69 -35.86
C SER A 8 15.91 -20.23 -35.42
N VAL A 9 16.00 -19.28 -36.36
CA VAL A 9 16.08 -17.84 -36.07
C VAL A 9 14.71 -17.26 -35.71
N ILE A 10 13.63 -17.85 -36.24
CA ILE A 10 12.25 -17.37 -35.98
C ILE A 10 11.78 -17.73 -34.56
N LEU A 11 12.32 -18.79 -33.96
CA LEU A 11 11.98 -19.22 -32.61
C LEU A 11 12.62 -18.35 -31.50
N LEU A 12 13.65 -17.57 -31.79
CA LEU A 12 14.31 -16.67 -30.83
C LEU A 12 13.66 -15.27 -30.79
N ALA A 13 12.86 -14.91 -31.76
CA ALA A 13 12.19 -13.61 -31.80
C ALA A 13 10.91 -13.55 -30.93
N GLY A 14 10.43 -14.69 -30.43
CA GLY A 14 9.20 -14.77 -29.62
C GLY A 14 9.34 -14.36 -28.15
N CYS A 15 10.56 -14.27 -27.62
CA CYS A 15 10.79 -14.00 -26.18
C CYS A 15 10.91 -12.52 -25.80
N LEU A 16 10.84 -11.60 -26.75
CA LEU A 16 10.97 -10.15 -26.46
C LEU A 16 9.65 -9.42 -26.28
N TYR A 17 8.52 -10.12 -26.33
CA TYR A 17 7.19 -9.48 -26.33
C TYR A 17 6.39 -9.60 -25.03
N SER A 18 6.97 -9.99 -23.91
CA SER A 18 6.18 -10.29 -22.71
C SER A 18 6.63 -9.64 -21.40
N LEU A 19 7.30 -8.51 -21.39
CA LEU A 19 7.77 -7.92 -20.11
C LEU A 19 7.40 -6.45 -19.92
N SER A 20 6.43 -5.90 -20.62
CA SER A 20 5.95 -4.54 -20.36
C SER A 20 4.48 -4.46 -19.96
N GLY A 21 3.93 -5.54 -19.39
CA GLY A 21 2.64 -5.61 -18.74
C GLY A 21 2.76 -5.67 -17.22
N GLY A 22 3.71 -4.95 -16.65
CA GLY A 22 3.81 -4.81 -15.19
C GLY A 22 2.63 -4.01 -14.68
N GLY A 23 1.82 -4.61 -13.81
CA GLY A 23 0.75 -3.94 -13.09
C GLY A 23 1.24 -2.64 -12.47
N GLY A 24 0.53 -1.55 -12.70
CA GLY A 24 0.87 -0.23 -12.20
C GLY A 24 -0.25 0.74 -12.55
N LEU A 25 -0.13 1.98 -12.16
CA LEU A 25 -1.06 3.02 -12.57
C LEU A 25 -0.99 3.23 -14.11
N PRO A 26 -2.06 3.77 -14.74
CA PRO A 26 -2.06 4.09 -16.16
C PRO A 26 -0.82 4.88 -16.58
N ARG A 27 -0.28 4.63 -17.77
CA ARG A 27 1.01 5.19 -18.21
C ARG A 27 1.09 6.73 -18.21
N HIS A 28 -0.04 7.42 -18.27
CA HIS A 28 -0.10 8.89 -18.22
C HIS A 28 0.04 9.43 -16.78
N ILE A 29 -0.18 8.59 -15.76
CA ILE A 29 0.01 8.98 -14.35
C ILE A 29 1.51 8.94 -14.03
N LYS A 30 2.12 10.12 -14.00
CA LYS A 30 3.55 10.29 -13.70
C LYS A 30 3.80 10.97 -12.36
N THR A 31 2.80 11.69 -11.88
CA THR A 31 2.88 12.44 -10.64
C THR A 31 1.65 12.18 -9.77
N VAL A 32 1.85 12.20 -8.46
CA VAL A 32 0.79 11.98 -7.50
C VAL A 32 0.88 13.01 -6.38
N ALA A 33 -0.27 13.49 -5.95
CA ALA A 33 -0.39 14.22 -4.69
C ALA A 33 -1.03 13.30 -3.65
N VAL A 34 -0.42 13.19 -2.49
CA VAL A 34 -1.01 12.50 -1.35
C VAL A 34 -1.53 13.57 -0.40
N ILE A 35 -2.84 13.70 -0.30
CA ILE A 35 -3.47 14.61 0.65
C ILE A 35 -3.38 13.95 2.05
N PRO A 36 -3.03 14.71 3.09
CA PRO A 36 -3.09 14.17 4.46
C PRO A 36 -4.45 13.55 4.74
N PHE A 37 -4.45 12.31 5.24
CA PHE A 37 -5.69 11.59 5.51
C PHE A 37 -6.45 12.24 6.66
N GLU A 38 -7.76 12.31 6.53
CA GLU A 38 -8.63 12.70 7.63
C GLU A 38 -8.48 11.71 8.78
N ASN A 39 -8.47 12.21 10.02
CA ASN A 39 -8.27 11.37 11.19
C ASN A 39 -9.52 11.38 12.08
N GLU A 40 -10.27 10.30 12.06
CA GLU A 40 -11.41 10.09 12.96
C GLU A 40 -11.01 9.41 14.29
N THR A 41 -9.70 9.25 14.54
CA THR A 41 -9.18 8.58 15.73
C THR A 41 -8.58 9.57 16.73
N ALA A 42 -8.38 9.11 17.96
CA ALA A 42 -7.74 9.93 18.99
C ALA A 42 -6.19 9.97 18.89
N ASN A 43 -5.57 9.19 17.99
CA ASN A 43 -4.12 9.14 17.86
C ASN A 43 -3.62 10.16 16.83
N PRO A 44 -2.87 11.19 17.24
CA PRO A 44 -2.41 12.25 16.34
C PRO A 44 -1.18 11.85 15.48
N GLU A 45 -0.50 10.75 15.79
CA GLU A 45 0.74 10.35 15.12
C GLU A 45 0.48 9.56 13.83
N VAL A 46 -0.61 8.79 13.80
CA VAL A 46 -0.95 7.89 12.68
C VAL A 46 -1.04 8.61 11.33
N PRO A 47 -1.69 9.78 11.19
CA PRO A 47 -1.81 10.45 9.89
C PRO A 47 -0.45 10.81 9.28
N GLY A 48 0.46 11.31 10.11
CA GLY A 48 1.80 11.71 9.66
C GLY A 48 2.65 10.51 9.24
N GLU A 49 2.63 9.45 10.02
CA GLU A 49 3.37 8.21 9.72
C GLU A 49 2.81 7.52 8.45
N LEU A 50 1.48 7.41 8.34
CA LEU A 50 0.83 6.83 7.16
C LEU A 50 1.13 7.65 5.89
N HIS A 51 1.04 8.97 5.97
CA HIS A 51 1.32 9.86 4.85
C HIS A 51 2.76 9.69 4.35
N LEU A 52 3.74 9.66 5.26
CA LEU A 52 5.15 9.50 4.91
C LEU A 52 5.42 8.14 4.26
N GLU A 53 4.88 7.05 4.81
CA GLU A 53 5.14 5.70 4.30
C GLU A 53 4.43 5.49 2.95
N LEU A 54 3.21 6.01 2.78
CA LEU A 54 2.47 5.92 1.53
C LEU A 54 3.18 6.68 0.39
N ARG A 55 3.67 7.91 0.64
CA ARG A 55 4.46 8.67 -0.33
C ARG A 55 5.68 7.90 -0.80
N LYS A 56 6.46 7.39 0.14
CA LYS A 56 7.65 6.58 -0.13
C LYS A 56 7.33 5.32 -0.95
N ALA A 57 6.24 4.63 -0.63
CA ALA A 57 5.82 3.44 -1.34
C ALA A 57 5.34 3.75 -2.78
N LEU A 58 4.58 4.82 -2.98
CA LEU A 58 4.13 5.27 -4.30
C LEU A 58 5.34 5.60 -5.20
N GLU A 59 6.35 6.30 -4.66
CA GLU A 59 7.55 6.63 -5.41
C GLU A 59 8.38 5.38 -5.74
N SER A 60 8.67 4.54 -4.74
CA SER A 60 9.58 3.41 -4.89
C SER A 60 8.97 2.21 -5.61
N ARG A 61 7.67 1.94 -5.43
CA ARG A 61 6.99 0.74 -5.97
C ARG A 61 6.20 1.01 -7.25
N LEU A 62 5.64 2.22 -7.42
CA LEU A 62 4.88 2.60 -8.62
C LEU A 62 5.65 3.54 -9.55
N GLY A 63 6.81 4.04 -9.14
CA GLY A 63 7.65 4.91 -9.96
C GLY A 63 7.01 6.28 -10.26
N VAL A 64 6.02 6.71 -9.48
CA VAL A 64 5.39 8.03 -9.62
C VAL A 64 6.11 9.03 -8.73
N ARG A 65 6.20 10.28 -9.16
CA ARG A 65 6.82 11.37 -8.39
C ARG A 65 5.76 12.15 -7.63
N GLU A 66 6.13 12.61 -6.44
CA GLU A 66 5.28 13.55 -5.72
C GLU A 66 5.18 14.89 -6.45
N ALA A 67 4.00 15.47 -6.42
CA ALA A 67 3.74 16.82 -6.92
C ALA A 67 2.67 17.52 -6.07
N PRO A 68 2.63 18.85 -6.05
CA PRO A 68 1.51 19.58 -5.48
C PRO A 68 0.19 19.18 -6.16
N GLU A 69 -0.90 19.17 -5.40
CA GLU A 69 -2.23 18.77 -5.88
C GLU A 69 -2.60 19.41 -7.21
N THR A 70 -2.33 20.71 -7.38
CA THR A 70 -2.66 21.47 -8.60
C THR A 70 -1.90 21.03 -9.86
N ARG A 71 -0.85 20.20 -9.73
CA ARG A 71 0.00 19.74 -10.84
C ARG A 71 0.15 18.21 -10.89
N ALA A 72 -0.48 17.51 -9.95
CA ALA A 72 -0.44 16.06 -9.92
C ALA A 72 -1.35 15.46 -10.99
N SER A 73 -0.93 14.34 -11.60
CA SER A 73 -1.76 13.58 -12.54
C SER A 73 -2.82 12.76 -11.79
N ALA A 74 -2.54 12.36 -10.57
CA ALA A 74 -3.49 11.68 -9.71
C ALA A 74 -3.43 12.23 -8.28
N VAL A 75 -4.52 12.08 -7.54
CA VAL A 75 -4.63 12.47 -6.15
C VAL A 75 -5.06 11.27 -5.31
N VAL A 76 -4.38 11.09 -4.19
CA VAL A 76 -4.72 10.12 -3.16
C VAL A 76 -5.36 10.85 -1.99
N THR A 77 -6.55 10.42 -1.62
CA THR A 77 -7.28 10.87 -0.43
C THR A 77 -7.69 9.69 0.41
N GLY A 78 -7.99 9.90 1.66
CA GLY A 78 -8.48 8.83 2.53
C GLY A 78 -8.83 9.31 3.92
N THR A 79 -9.35 8.39 4.71
CA THR A 79 -9.76 8.62 6.09
C THR A 79 -9.28 7.49 6.98
N ILE A 80 -8.67 7.81 8.10
CA ILE A 80 -8.33 6.85 9.15
C ILE A 80 -9.56 6.70 10.04
N LYS A 81 -10.24 5.55 9.88
CA LYS A 81 -11.52 5.29 10.54
C LYS A 81 -11.38 4.77 11.95
N ARG A 82 -10.35 3.96 12.20
CA ARG A 82 -10.15 3.31 13.50
C ARG A 82 -8.68 3.08 13.76
N TYR A 83 -8.29 3.27 15.00
CA TYR A 83 -7.02 2.89 15.56
C TYR A 83 -7.21 2.34 16.97
N GLU A 84 -6.91 1.08 17.15
CA GLU A 84 -7.01 0.38 18.45
C GLU A 84 -5.65 -0.19 18.82
N ALA A 85 -5.07 0.25 19.93
CA ALA A 85 -3.71 -0.09 20.30
C ALA A 85 -3.58 -1.32 21.23
N ASP A 86 -4.67 -1.74 21.87
CA ASP A 86 -4.64 -2.74 22.96
C ASP A 86 -5.57 -3.92 22.71
N VAL A 87 -5.53 -4.49 21.52
CA VAL A 87 -6.31 -5.69 21.22
C VAL A 87 -5.57 -6.92 21.78
N PRO A 88 -6.11 -7.65 22.78
CA PRO A 88 -5.45 -8.82 23.34
C PRO A 88 -5.30 -9.94 22.30
N VAL A 89 -4.10 -10.50 22.17
CA VAL A 89 -3.85 -11.65 21.32
C VAL A 89 -3.77 -12.90 22.18
N GLY A 90 -4.92 -13.44 22.58
CA GLY A 90 -5.03 -14.72 23.25
C GLY A 90 -4.51 -14.75 24.70
N PHE A 91 -5.21 -15.48 25.54
CA PHE A 91 -4.76 -15.82 26.89
C PHE A 91 -4.08 -17.19 26.82
N SER A 92 -2.84 -17.30 27.31
CA SER A 92 -2.27 -18.61 27.62
C SER A 92 -3.03 -19.17 28.81
N ALA A 93 -3.63 -20.35 28.67
CA ALA A 93 -4.31 -21.03 29.77
C ALA A 93 -3.34 -21.59 30.83
N ASP A 94 -2.04 -21.48 30.59
CA ASP A 94 -0.98 -21.96 31.49
C ASP A 94 -0.36 -20.80 32.28
N PRO A 95 -0.61 -20.65 33.58
CA PRO A 95 -0.06 -19.57 34.40
C PRO A 95 1.48 -19.57 34.47
N ALA A 96 2.14 -20.72 34.25
CA ALA A 96 3.59 -20.83 34.24
C ALA A 96 4.22 -20.35 32.92
N ARG A 97 3.41 -20.13 31.87
CA ARG A 97 3.80 -19.61 30.57
C ARG A 97 3.21 -18.24 30.29
N ALA A 98 2.75 -17.53 31.29
CA ALA A 98 2.31 -16.13 31.19
C ALA A 98 3.49 -15.17 30.89
N THR A 99 4.31 -15.55 29.92
CA THR A 99 5.41 -14.75 29.43
C THR A 99 4.92 -13.91 28.24
N THR A 100 4.89 -12.61 28.48
CA THR A 100 4.73 -11.57 27.48
C THR A 100 3.34 -11.55 26.82
N ALA A 101 2.43 -10.82 27.43
CA ALA A 101 1.16 -10.47 26.80
C ALA A 101 1.47 -9.79 25.45
N ARG A 102 1.30 -10.53 24.37
CA ARG A 102 1.35 -9.94 23.03
C ARG A 102 0.09 -9.09 22.86
N ARG A 103 0.30 -7.89 22.42
CA ARG A 103 -0.76 -6.93 22.09
C ARG A 103 -0.76 -6.69 20.61
N ARG A 104 -1.85 -6.16 20.11
CA ARG A 104 -2.04 -5.88 18.70
C ARG A 104 -2.57 -4.48 18.52
N VAL A 105 -2.00 -3.78 17.54
CA VAL A 105 -2.59 -2.58 16.96
C VAL A 105 -3.51 -3.03 15.82
N GLN A 106 -4.71 -2.49 15.75
CA GLN A 106 -5.59 -2.59 14.59
C GLN A 106 -5.78 -1.20 13.99
N LEU A 107 -5.56 -1.09 12.67
CA LEU A 107 -5.74 0.14 11.90
C LEU A 107 -6.75 -0.12 10.78
N VAL A 108 -7.72 0.77 10.62
CA VAL A 108 -8.73 0.73 9.55
C VAL A 108 -8.72 2.03 8.78
N VAL A 109 -8.58 1.94 7.46
CA VAL A 109 -8.41 3.10 6.57
C VAL A 109 -9.30 2.96 5.34
N ASP A 110 -9.94 4.06 4.95
CA ASP A 110 -10.54 4.24 3.64
C ASP A 110 -9.56 4.96 2.74
N VAL A 111 -9.49 4.57 1.46
CA VAL A 111 -8.60 5.21 0.49
C VAL A 111 -9.25 5.32 -0.87
N LYS A 112 -8.93 6.42 -1.57
CA LYS A 112 -9.35 6.67 -2.93
C LYS A 112 -8.22 7.31 -3.72
N ILE A 113 -7.99 6.82 -4.95
CA ILE A 113 -7.03 7.39 -5.91
C ILE A 113 -7.83 7.82 -7.15
N VAL A 114 -7.72 9.08 -7.51
CA VAL A 114 -8.43 9.67 -8.64
C VAL A 114 -7.45 10.24 -9.66
N ASP A 115 -7.65 9.91 -10.92
CA ASP A 115 -6.99 10.54 -12.05
C ASP A 115 -7.56 11.96 -12.25
N GLN A 116 -6.74 12.98 -12.05
CA GLN A 116 -7.16 14.36 -12.20
C GLN A 116 -7.40 14.78 -13.67
N THR A 117 -6.78 14.07 -14.62
CA THR A 117 -6.92 14.38 -16.04
C THR A 117 -8.29 13.95 -16.58
N THR A 118 -8.77 12.81 -16.13
CA THR A 118 -10.02 12.21 -16.62
C THR A 118 -11.17 12.23 -15.61
N GLY A 119 -10.90 12.54 -14.35
CA GLY A 119 -11.85 12.46 -13.24
C GLY A 119 -12.22 11.02 -12.84
N ARG A 120 -11.54 10.01 -13.40
CA ARG A 120 -11.85 8.60 -13.10
C ARG A 120 -11.22 8.15 -11.79
N THR A 121 -11.97 7.34 -11.04
CA THR A 121 -11.40 6.63 -9.90
C THR A 121 -10.49 5.52 -10.42
N LEU A 122 -9.22 5.56 -10.03
CA LEU A 122 -8.22 4.55 -10.35
C LEU A 122 -8.24 3.40 -9.35
N PHE A 123 -8.46 3.71 -8.09
CA PHE A 123 -8.56 2.74 -7.01
C PHE A 123 -9.44 3.32 -5.90
N GLU A 124 -10.29 2.50 -5.34
CA GLU A 124 -11.09 2.87 -4.18
C GLU A 124 -11.34 1.62 -3.34
N ARG A 125 -11.05 1.71 -2.07
CA ARG A 125 -11.36 0.65 -1.11
C ARG A 125 -11.68 1.26 0.25
N ALA A 126 -12.81 0.84 0.80
CA ALA A 126 -13.22 1.15 2.17
C ALA A 126 -12.77 0.06 3.13
N ALA A 127 -12.57 0.42 4.39
CA ALA A 127 -12.30 -0.47 5.51
C ALA A 127 -11.11 -1.43 5.27
N ILE A 128 -10.03 -0.94 4.64
CA ILE A 128 -8.77 -1.69 4.62
C ILE A 128 -8.31 -1.83 6.06
N THR A 129 -8.19 -3.08 6.51
CA THR A 129 -7.84 -3.39 7.90
C THR A 129 -6.49 -4.07 7.96
N ALA A 130 -5.59 -3.55 8.76
CA ALA A 130 -4.33 -4.20 9.06
C ALA A 130 -4.03 -4.22 10.54
N GLU A 131 -3.22 -5.18 10.93
CA GLU A 131 -2.85 -5.40 12.32
C GLU A 131 -1.31 -5.45 12.45
N GLY A 132 -0.80 -4.95 13.56
CA GLY A 132 0.61 -5.05 13.90
C GLY A 132 0.77 -5.57 15.32
N GLU A 133 1.52 -6.65 15.50
CA GLU A 133 1.77 -7.23 16.83
C GLU A 133 2.96 -6.53 17.50
N TYR A 134 2.86 -6.37 18.81
CA TYR A 134 3.93 -5.80 19.61
C TYR A 134 4.03 -6.43 21.00
N ALA A 135 5.23 -6.37 21.58
CA ALA A 135 5.46 -6.72 22.97
C ALA A 135 5.13 -5.54 23.90
N GLU A 136 4.92 -5.80 25.17
CA GLU A 136 4.65 -4.77 26.17
C GLU A 136 5.59 -3.56 26.01
N ARG A 137 5.03 -2.35 25.99
CA ARG A 137 5.73 -1.05 25.82
C ARG A 137 6.30 -0.76 24.42
N SER A 138 5.96 -1.54 23.41
CA SER A 138 6.45 -1.34 22.02
C SER A 138 5.32 -1.02 21.04
N GLU A 139 4.25 -0.35 21.47
CA GLU A 139 3.12 0.02 20.63
C GLU A 139 3.56 0.70 19.31
N PRO A 140 4.56 1.61 19.28
CA PRO A 140 5.02 2.21 18.02
C PRO A 140 5.51 1.18 16.98
N ALA A 141 6.06 0.04 17.42
CA ALA A 141 6.48 -1.03 16.51
C ALA A 141 5.28 -1.74 15.87
N GLY A 142 4.24 -2.00 16.65
CA GLY A 142 2.97 -2.55 16.13
C GLY A 142 2.28 -1.58 15.18
N ARG A 143 2.23 -0.29 15.53
CA ARG A 143 1.68 0.76 14.67
C ARG A 143 2.40 0.84 13.33
N LYS A 144 3.72 0.87 13.34
CA LYS A 144 4.53 0.85 12.13
C LYS A 144 4.20 -0.36 11.26
N GLN A 145 4.13 -1.56 11.84
CA GLN A 145 3.79 -2.78 11.11
C GLN A 145 2.37 -2.72 10.49
N ALA A 146 1.39 -2.19 11.21
CA ALA A 146 0.04 -2.02 10.69
C ALA A 146 0.01 -1.03 9.52
N ILE A 147 0.72 0.10 9.64
CA ILE A 147 0.84 1.10 8.57
C ILE A 147 1.51 0.50 7.33
N GLU A 148 2.61 -0.22 7.46
CA GLU A 148 3.31 -0.87 6.35
C GLU A 148 2.39 -1.86 5.61
N ARG A 149 1.56 -2.60 6.33
CA ARG A 149 0.56 -3.51 5.73
C ARG A 149 -0.54 -2.75 4.98
N ILE A 150 -1.13 -1.70 5.59
CA ILE A 150 -2.11 -0.83 4.91
C ILE A 150 -1.53 -0.29 3.60
N VAL A 151 -0.31 0.25 3.66
CA VAL A 151 0.35 0.81 2.47
C VAL A 151 0.57 -0.27 1.41
N SER A 152 0.99 -1.49 1.81
CA SER A 152 1.15 -2.61 0.87
C SER A 152 -0.17 -2.96 0.18
N ASP A 153 -1.26 -3.06 0.94
CA ASP A 153 -2.59 -3.36 0.42
C ASP A 153 -3.10 -2.29 -0.56
N ILE A 154 -2.82 -1.01 -0.28
CA ILE A 154 -3.15 0.11 -1.18
C ILE A 154 -2.37 -0.01 -2.48
N ILE A 155 -1.06 -0.23 -2.41
CA ILE A 155 -0.19 -0.32 -3.60
C ILE A 155 -0.56 -1.55 -4.46
N GLU A 156 -0.73 -2.71 -3.84
CA GLU A 156 -1.11 -3.95 -4.53
C GLU A 156 -2.50 -3.83 -5.16
N GLY A 157 -3.46 -3.25 -4.44
CA GLY A 157 -4.78 -2.97 -4.96
C GLY A 157 -4.76 -2.02 -6.15
N ALA A 158 -3.97 -0.95 -6.08
CA ALA A 158 -3.81 -0.02 -7.18
C ALA A 158 -3.14 -0.64 -8.41
N GLN A 159 -2.19 -1.58 -8.21
CA GLN A 159 -1.54 -2.31 -9.28
C GLN A 159 -2.45 -3.33 -9.97
N SER A 160 -3.33 -3.99 -9.21
CA SER A 160 -4.16 -5.08 -9.72
C SER A 160 -5.30 -4.65 -10.62
N GLN A 161 -5.60 -3.36 -10.68
CA GLN A 161 -6.71 -2.82 -11.48
C GLN A 161 -6.30 -2.36 -12.89
N TRP A 162 -5.00 -2.42 -13.23
CA TRP A 162 -4.40 -1.91 -14.48
C TRP A 162 -3.31 -2.88 -14.98
#